data_e7f7dd8b74968c617c160c1bee7f6d47
#
_entry.id   e7f7dd8b74968c617c160c1bee7f6d47
#
_cell.length_a   1.000
_cell.length_b   1.000
_cell.length_c   1.000
_cell.angle_alpha   90.00
_cell.angle_beta   90.00
_cell.angle_gamma   90.00
#
_symmetry.space_group_name_H-M   'P 1'
#
loop_
_entity.id
_entity.type
_entity.pdbx_description
1 polymer ?
#
loop_
_entity_poly.entity_id
_entity_poly.type
_entity_poly.pdbx_seq_one_letter_code
_entity_poly.pdbx_strand_id
1 'polypeptide(L)'
;IAEALRQWSMERDLSKLRIIGYRNVWFKFHPAEANVFTPVSLNSMAVLDRSFRDCYLSQVNASFPSYSYDGPFSYLSQKRWVEQFKLVQLVLGKDFFYQNDSPKMRSTHGMVYHREMTINEFLTHARDLEKSVEGELL
;
A
#
# COMPACT_ATOMS: atom_id res chain seq x y z
N ILE A 1 -0.56 -16.39 8.85
CA ILE A 1 0.77 -15.98 8.34
C ILE A 1 1.76 -15.88 9.50
N ALA A 2 1.49 -15.14 10.57
CA ALA A 2 2.41 -14.96 11.69
C ALA A 2 2.85 -16.30 12.32
N GLU A 3 1.91 -17.20 12.58
CA GLU A 3 2.21 -18.52 13.14
C GLU A 3 3.10 -19.37 12.23
N ALA A 4 2.81 -19.40 10.94
CA ALA A 4 3.66 -20.10 9.97
C ALA A 4 5.08 -19.54 9.92
N LEU A 5 5.23 -18.23 10.03
CA LEU A 5 6.54 -17.57 10.08
C LEU A 5 7.28 -17.84 11.40
N ARG A 6 6.57 -17.96 12.52
CA ARG A 6 7.17 -18.36 13.82
C ARG A 6 7.74 -19.77 13.72
N GLN A 7 6.96 -20.72 13.19
CA GLN A 7 7.43 -22.11 13.00
C GLN A 7 8.64 -22.17 12.06
N TRP A 8 8.59 -21.46 10.94
CA TRP A 8 9.71 -21.41 9.99
C TRP A 8 10.98 -20.79 10.60
N SER A 9 10.85 -19.80 11.46
CA SER A 9 11.99 -19.16 12.12
C SER A 9 12.72 -20.10 13.11
N MET A 10 12.08 -21.18 13.56
CA MET A 10 12.73 -22.20 14.38
C MET A 10 13.65 -23.13 13.57
N GLU A 11 13.38 -23.25 12.27
CA GLU A 11 14.08 -24.20 11.40
C GLU A 11 15.05 -23.49 10.43
N ARG A 12 14.85 -22.20 10.17
CA ARG A 12 15.59 -21.45 9.16
C ARG A 12 15.91 -20.05 9.63
N ASP A 13 17.04 -19.53 9.21
CA ASP A 13 17.38 -18.12 9.38
C ASP A 13 16.54 -17.26 8.42
N LEU A 14 15.61 -16.51 8.99
CA LEU A 14 14.74 -15.56 8.28
C LEU A 14 15.19 -14.11 8.45
N SER A 15 16.40 -13.86 8.94
CA SER A 15 16.90 -12.50 9.22
C SER A 15 16.92 -11.58 8.00
N LYS A 16 17.07 -12.14 6.80
CA LYS A 16 17.05 -11.40 5.53
C LYS A 16 15.66 -11.22 4.94
N LEU A 17 14.64 -11.87 5.50
CA LEU A 17 13.26 -11.71 5.02
C LEU A 17 12.76 -10.32 5.37
N ARG A 18 12.15 -9.66 4.39
CA ARG A 18 11.42 -8.40 4.58
C ARG A 18 9.95 -8.63 4.29
N ILE A 19 9.11 -8.07 5.14
CA ILE A 19 7.66 -8.12 4.99
C ILE A 19 7.21 -6.73 4.58
N ILE A 20 6.53 -6.66 3.44
CA ILE A 20 5.99 -5.41 2.92
C ILE A 20 4.49 -5.42 3.14
N GLY A 21 4.04 -4.60 4.07
CA GLY A 21 2.64 -4.33 4.29
C GLY A 21 2.14 -3.21 3.38
N TYR A 22 0.94 -3.38 2.86
CA TYR A 22 0.20 -2.32 2.19
C TYR A 22 -1.20 -2.23 2.77
N ARG A 23 -1.77 -1.03 2.78
CA ARG A 23 -3.18 -0.84 3.11
C ARG A 23 -4.02 -0.88 1.85
N ASN A 24 -5.13 -1.60 1.94
CA ASN A 24 -6.09 -1.68 0.85
C ASN A 24 -6.72 -0.31 0.57
N VAL A 25 -7.47 -0.20 -0.52
CA VAL A 25 -8.17 1.00 -1.00
C VAL A 25 -9.05 1.70 0.05
N TRP A 26 -9.52 0.98 1.05
CA TRP A 26 -10.33 1.50 2.15
C TRP A 26 -9.54 2.32 3.16
N PHE A 27 -8.25 2.03 3.30
CA PHE A 27 -7.38 2.66 4.27
C PHE A 27 -6.09 3.11 3.60
N LYS A 28 -5.42 4.08 4.19
CA LYS A 28 -4.09 4.53 3.81
C LYS A 28 -3.19 4.60 5.04
N PHE A 29 -1.91 4.36 4.85
CA PHE A 29 -0.94 4.70 5.88
C PHE A 29 -0.89 6.21 6.05
N HIS A 30 -0.77 6.66 7.28
CA HIS A 30 -0.31 8.01 7.51
C HIS A 30 1.14 8.12 6.98
N PRO A 31 1.57 9.27 6.41
CA PRO A 31 2.95 9.41 5.91
C PRO A 31 4.03 9.04 6.93
N ALA A 32 3.78 9.29 8.23
CA ALA A 32 4.71 8.93 9.30
C ALA A 32 4.77 7.41 9.60
N GLU A 33 3.79 6.63 9.18
CA GLU A 33 3.76 5.17 9.37
C GLU A 33 4.44 4.42 8.23
N ALA A 34 4.47 5.03 7.04
CA ALA A 34 5.09 4.45 5.86
C ALA A 34 6.60 4.71 5.86
N ASN A 35 7.37 3.74 5.38
CA ASN A 35 8.82 3.87 5.21
C ASN A 35 9.28 3.51 3.79
N VAL A 36 8.37 3.05 2.93
CA VAL A 36 8.63 2.82 1.50
C VAL A 36 7.56 3.54 0.68
N PHE A 37 8.02 4.36 -0.27
CA PHE A 37 7.19 5.19 -1.13
C PHE A 37 7.44 4.81 -2.58
N THR A 38 6.44 4.20 -3.21
CA THR A 38 6.55 3.73 -4.60
C THR A 38 5.90 4.72 -5.55
N PRO A 39 6.67 5.42 -6.41
CA PRO A 39 6.13 6.32 -7.39
C PRO A 39 5.36 5.56 -8.49
N VAL A 40 4.20 6.10 -8.86
CA VAL A 40 3.31 5.55 -9.88
C VAL A 40 3.10 6.57 -10.97
N SER A 41 3.34 6.16 -12.23
CA SER A 41 3.12 7.00 -13.40
C SER A 41 1.67 6.89 -13.92
N LEU A 42 1.26 7.82 -14.77
CA LEU A 42 -0.03 7.73 -15.49
C LEU A 42 -0.12 6.45 -16.32
N ASN A 43 0.99 6.03 -16.94
CA ASN A 43 1.02 4.80 -17.70
C ASN A 43 0.75 3.57 -16.82
N SER A 44 1.32 3.52 -15.63
CA SER A 44 1.03 2.44 -14.65
C SER A 44 -0.43 2.42 -14.22
N MET A 45 -1.03 3.60 -14.05
CA MET A 45 -2.46 3.72 -13.73
C MET A 45 -3.34 3.23 -14.87
N ALA A 46 -2.98 3.58 -16.11
CA ALA A 46 -3.70 3.11 -17.30
C ALA A 46 -3.60 1.58 -17.49
N VAL A 47 -2.43 1.00 -17.21
CA VAL A 47 -2.26 -0.47 -17.25
C VAL A 47 -3.13 -1.14 -16.19
N LEU A 48 -3.19 -0.59 -14.97
CA LEU A 48 -4.07 -1.11 -13.93
C LEU A 48 -5.54 -1.06 -14.36
N ASP A 49 -6.00 0.09 -14.85
CA ASP A 49 -7.39 0.26 -15.30
C ASP A 49 -7.75 -0.73 -16.40
N ARG A 50 -6.87 -0.86 -17.39
CA ARG A 50 -7.04 -1.82 -18.48
C ARG A 50 -7.08 -3.26 -17.98
N SER A 51 -6.21 -3.63 -17.05
CA SER A 51 -6.20 -4.97 -16.46
C SER A 51 -7.53 -5.30 -15.77
N PHE A 52 -8.13 -4.32 -15.07
CA PHE A 52 -9.44 -4.51 -14.46
C PHE A 52 -10.53 -4.71 -15.51
N ARG A 53 -10.52 -3.93 -16.58
CA ARG A 53 -11.53 -4.01 -17.65
C ARG A 53 -11.43 -5.29 -18.47
N ASP A 54 -10.21 -5.75 -18.74
CA ASP A 54 -9.96 -6.85 -19.67
C ASP A 54 -9.87 -8.21 -18.95
N CYS A 55 -9.40 -8.24 -17.69
CA CYS A 55 -9.11 -9.48 -16.97
C CYS A 55 -10.05 -9.74 -15.78
N TYR A 56 -10.54 -8.67 -15.13
CA TYR A 56 -11.36 -8.79 -13.92
C TYR A 56 -12.79 -8.27 -14.17
N LEU A 57 -13.47 -8.86 -15.16
CA LEU A 57 -14.79 -8.42 -15.63
C LEU A 57 -15.84 -8.32 -14.51
N SER A 58 -15.79 -9.23 -13.53
CA SER A 58 -16.67 -9.20 -12.35
C SER A 58 -16.48 -7.96 -11.46
N GLN A 59 -15.33 -7.30 -11.56
CA GLN A 59 -15.00 -6.12 -10.75
C GLN A 59 -15.29 -4.79 -11.48
N VAL A 60 -15.56 -4.82 -12.76
CA VAL A 60 -15.86 -3.62 -13.55
C VAL A 60 -17.14 -2.95 -13.06
N ASN A 61 -18.15 -3.76 -12.72
CA ASN A 61 -19.46 -3.31 -12.26
C ASN A 61 -19.70 -3.65 -10.77
N ALA A 62 -18.65 -3.97 -10.02
CA ALA A 62 -18.79 -4.24 -8.61
C ALA A 62 -19.28 -2.99 -7.89
N SER A 63 -20.47 -3.09 -7.28
CA SER A 63 -21.02 -2.02 -6.46
C SER A 63 -20.11 -1.79 -5.26
N PHE A 64 -19.58 -0.58 -5.17
CA PHE A 64 -18.88 -0.16 -3.97
C PHE A 64 -19.90 0.24 -2.89
N PRO A 65 -19.77 -0.21 -1.67
CA PRO A 65 -20.59 0.28 -0.56
C PRO A 65 -20.10 1.67 -0.13
N SER A 66 -20.16 2.62 -1.05
CA SER A 66 -19.79 4.00 -0.79
C SER A 66 -20.76 4.92 -1.52
N TYR A 67 -21.48 5.75 -0.76
CA TYR A 67 -22.38 6.77 -1.30
C TYR A 67 -21.64 7.90 -2.04
N SER A 68 -20.33 7.99 -1.85
CA SER A 68 -19.51 9.08 -2.42
C SER A 68 -18.71 8.67 -3.64
N TYR A 69 -18.83 7.42 -4.09
CA TYR A 69 -18.02 6.92 -5.20
C TYR A 69 -18.83 5.96 -6.09
N ASP A 70 -18.95 6.33 -7.34
CA ASP A 70 -19.50 5.54 -8.42
C ASP A 70 -18.43 5.35 -9.50
N GLY A 71 -18.02 4.12 -9.76
CA GLY A 71 -16.99 3.81 -10.75
C GLY A 71 -16.25 2.50 -10.51
N PRO A 72 -15.37 2.11 -11.44
CA PRO A 72 -14.56 0.89 -11.32
C PRO A 72 -13.65 0.92 -10.08
N PHE A 73 -13.40 -0.26 -9.51
CA PHE A 73 -12.54 -0.42 -8.35
C PHE A 73 -11.12 0.14 -8.54
N SER A 74 -10.60 0.02 -9.77
CA SER A 74 -9.31 0.60 -10.16
C SER A 74 -9.21 2.11 -9.92
N TYR A 75 -10.29 2.85 -10.10
CA TYR A 75 -10.32 4.30 -9.90
C TYR A 75 -10.18 4.70 -8.43
N LEU A 76 -10.71 3.90 -7.52
CA LEU A 76 -10.57 4.18 -6.10
C LEU A 76 -9.09 4.06 -5.66
N SER A 77 -8.39 3.04 -6.13
CA SER A 77 -6.95 2.89 -5.89
C SER A 77 -6.16 4.07 -6.45
N GLN A 78 -6.44 4.47 -7.69
CA GLN A 78 -5.78 5.59 -8.35
C GLN A 78 -6.04 6.91 -7.61
N LYS A 79 -7.27 7.15 -7.17
CA LYS A 79 -7.61 8.32 -6.35
C LYS A 79 -6.76 8.38 -5.07
N ARG A 80 -6.63 7.25 -4.37
CA ARG A 80 -5.78 7.15 -3.16
C ARG A 80 -4.32 7.44 -3.46
N TRP A 81 -3.78 6.91 -4.55
CA TRP A 81 -2.40 7.16 -4.93
C TRP A 81 -2.12 8.61 -5.28
N VAL A 82 -3.06 9.29 -5.95
CA VAL A 82 -2.97 10.73 -6.24
C VAL A 82 -3.03 11.55 -4.95
N GLU A 83 -3.92 11.23 -4.02
CA GLU A 83 -4.01 11.89 -2.71
C GLU A 83 -2.69 11.74 -1.92
N GLN A 84 -2.14 10.54 -1.88
CA GLN A 84 -0.87 10.25 -1.21
C GLN A 84 0.31 11.02 -1.84
N PHE A 85 0.34 11.08 -3.18
CA PHE A 85 1.36 11.86 -3.89
C PHE A 85 1.27 13.36 -3.56
N LYS A 86 0.07 13.92 -3.53
CA LYS A 86 -0.13 15.33 -3.14
C LYS A 86 0.38 15.63 -1.73
N LEU A 87 0.21 14.72 -0.79
CA LEU A 87 0.76 14.90 0.57
C LEU A 87 2.29 14.94 0.57
N VAL A 88 2.94 14.07 -0.19
CA VAL A 88 4.41 14.09 -0.31
C VAL A 88 4.88 15.36 -1.03
N GLN A 89 4.16 15.81 -2.06
CA GLN A 89 4.46 17.07 -2.74
C GLN A 89 4.34 18.31 -1.83
N LEU A 90 3.42 18.29 -0.86
CA LEU A 90 3.31 19.37 0.12
C LEU A 90 4.53 19.45 1.03
N VAL A 91 5.15 18.31 1.34
CA VAL A 91 6.33 18.24 2.23
C VAL A 91 7.63 18.54 1.48
N LEU A 92 7.82 17.92 0.31
CA LEU A 92 9.08 17.98 -0.42
C LEU A 92 9.13 19.12 -1.46
N GLY A 93 7.99 19.69 -1.79
CA GLY A 93 7.84 20.64 -2.89
C GLY A 93 7.69 19.96 -4.25
N LYS A 94 7.11 20.67 -5.20
CA LYS A 94 6.91 20.15 -6.57
C LYS A 94 8.22 19.96 -7.31
N ASP A 95 9.18 20.86 -7.10
CA ASP A 95 10.47 20.85 -7.79
C ASP A 95 11.28 19.61 -7.48
N PHE A 96 11.14 19.03 -6.28
CA PHE A 96 11.75 17.75 -5.93
C PHE A 96 11.44 16.65 -6.96
N PHE A 97 10.23 16.65 -7.50
CA PHE A 97 9.80 15.68 -8.51
C PHE A 97 10.16 16.13 -9.93
N TYR A 98 9.80 17.37 -10.30
CA TYR A 98 9.95 17.83 -11.68
C TYR A 98 11.38 18.08 -12.12
N GLN A 99 12.26 18.44 -11.20
CA GLN A 99 13.68 18.66 -11.45
C GLN A 99 14.56 17.45 -11.09
N ASN A 100 13.96 16.32 -10.73
CA ASN A 100 14.69 15.11 -10.37
C ASN A 100 15.40 14.50 -11.58
N ASP A 101 16.61 13.98 -11.40
CA ASP A 101 17.39 13.33 -12.47
C ASP A 101 16.72 12.02 -12.94
N SER A 102 15.99 11.34 -12.08
CA SER A 102 15.28 10.10 -12.40
C SER A 102 14.04 10.37 -13.25
N PRO A 103 13.93 9.82 -14.47
CA PRO A 103 12.71 9.91 -15.27
C PRO A 103 11.48 9.33 -14.56
N LYS A 104 11.67 8.30 -13.73
CA LYS A 104 10.63 7.68 -12.92
C LYS A 104 10.04 8.68 -11.92
N MET A 105 10.89 9.49 -11.29
CA MET A 105 10.45 10.52 -10.36
C MET A 105 9.72 11.65 -11.10
N ARG A 106 10.23 12.12 -12.22
CA ARG A 106 9.57 13.16 -13.04
C ARG A 106 8.21 12.76 -13.58
N SER A 107 8.02 11.46 -13.87
CA SER A 107 6.75 10.93 -14.38
C SER A 107 5.75 10.52 -13.28
N THR A 108 6.04 10.80 -12.02
CA THR A 108 5.20 10.44 -10.89
C THR A 108 3.90 11.25 -10.89
N HIS A 109 2.77 10.58 -10.84
CA HIS A 109 1.42 11.16 -10.73
C HIS A 109 0.63 10.57 -9.56
N GLY A 110 1.13 9.50 -8.98
CA GLY A 110 0.60 8.87 -7.80
C GLY A 110 1.71 8.27 -6.95
N MET A 111 1.40 7.90 -5.73
CA MET A 111 2.35 7.27 -4.82
C MET A 111 1.67 6.21 -3.99
N VAL A 112 2.25 5.03 -3.91
CA VAL A 112 1.80 3.97 -3.02
C VAL A 112 2.68 3.96 -1.78
N TYR A 113 2.04 3.98 -0.61
CA TYR A 113 2.71 3.89 0.68
C TYR A 113 2.74 2.45 1.14
N HIS A 114 3.92 2.00 1.55
CA HIS A 114 4.13 0.70 2.13
C HIS A 114 4.81 0.81 3.50
N ARG A 115 4.64 -0.20 4.30
CA ARG A 115 5.40 -0.43 5.52
C ARG A 115 6.27 -1.66 5.33
N GLU A 116 7.56 -1.47 5.22
CA GLU A 116 8.53 -2.56 5.27
C GLU A 116 8.90 -2.85 6.72
N MET A 117 8.93 -4.13 7.08
CA MET A 117 9.25 -4.61 8.41
C MET A 117 10.20 -5.80 8.32
N THR A 118 11.06 -5.94 9.32
CA THR A 118 11.77 -7.20 9.56
C THR A 118 10.79 -8.26 10.06
N ILE A 119 11.22 -9.52 10.01
CA ILE A 119 10.43 -10.63 10.57
C ILE A 119 10.15 -10.43 12.06
N ASN A 120 11.11 -9.94 12.82
CA ASN A 120 10.98 -9.74 14.25
C ASN A 120 9.96 -8.62 14.58
N GLU A 121 10.00 -7.50 13.86
CA GLU A 121 9.01 -6.43 13.99
C GLU A 121 7.61 -6.94 13.68
N PHE A 122 7.46 -7.68 12.58
CA PHE A 122 6.16 -8.24 12.20
C PHE A 122 5.61 -9.21 13.25
N LEU A 123 6.43 -10.12 13.76
CA LEU A 123 6.01 -11.08 14.78
C LEU A 123 5.70 -10.41 16.12
N THR A 124 6.40 -9.31 16.45
CA THR A 124 6.08 -8.49 17.62
C THR A 124 4.71 -7.84 17.49
N HIS A 125 4.45 -7.16 16.37
CA HIS A 125 3.13 -6.55 16.10
C HIS A 125 1.99 -7.58 16.08
N ALA A 126 2.24 -8.77 15.50
CA ALA A 126 1.24 -9.84 15.50
C ALA A 126 0.90 -10.32 16.92
N ARG A 127 1.92 -10.43 17.81
CA ARG A 127 1.72 -10.82 19.20
C ARG A 127 0.98 -9.73 20.00
N ASP A 128 1.29 -8.47 19.74
CA ASP A 128 0.61 -7.35 20.41
C ASP A 128 -0.87 -7.29 20.01
N LEU A 129 -1.17 -7.57 18.73
CA LEU A 129 -2.54 -7.69 18.24
C LEU A 129 -3.27 -8.87 18.89
N GLU A 130 -2.64 -10.05 18.96
CA GLU A 130 -3.20 -11.23 19.65
C GLU A 130 -3.59 -10.90 21.09
N LYS A 131 -2.68 -10.28 21.85
CA LYS A 131 -2.94 -9.86 23.25
C LYS A 131 -4.07 -8.84 23.37
N SER A 132 -4.16 -7.88 22.44
CA SER A 132 -5.23 -6.89 22.51
C SER A 132 -6.61 -7.52 22.27
N VAL A 133 -6.70 -8.48 21.36
CA VAL A 133 -7.95 -9.20 21.08
C VAL A 133 -8.33 -10.12 22.27
N GLU A 134 -7.37 -10.81 22.87
CA GLU A 134 -7.62 -11.63 24.06
C GLU A 134 -8.08 -10.78 25.25
N GLY A 135 -7.54 -9.58 25.42
CA GLY A 135 -7.94 -8.66 26.49
C GLY A 135 -9.34 -8.06 26.31
N GLU A 136 -9.89 -8.00 25.09
CA GLU A 136 -11.26 -7.55 24.82
C GLU A 136 -12.31 -8.66 25.01
N LEU A 137 -11.90 -9.93 25.09
CA LEU A 137 -12.78 -11.08 25.25
C LEU A 137 -13.00 -11.48 26.72
N LEU A 138 -12.29 -10.83 27.65
CA LEU A 138 -12.42 -11.01 29.12
C LEU A 138 -13.21 -9.87 29.75
#